data_ef0b64c6d5894d50c24c8f20e7d72b32
#
_entry.id   ef0b64c6d5894d50c24c8f20e7d72b32
#
_cell.length_a   1.000
_cell.length_b   1.000
_cell.length_c   1.000
_cell.angle_alpha   90.00
_cell.angle_beta   90.00
_cell.angle_gamma   90.00
#
_symmetry.space_group_name_H-M   'P 1'
#
loop_
_entity.id
_entity.type
_entity.pdbx_description
1 polymer ?
#
loop_
_entity_poly.entity_id
_entity_poly.type
_entity_poly.pdbx_seq_one_letter_code
_entity_poly.pdbx_strand_id
1 'polypeptide(L)'
;MFILRRLALMALPFFVFSCSQRDFDSVAEGKKLLRRDAEWADLATAGKDVEKIVSYWSDDAVLIFPGQPVLEGKAAIRAYVTASLNTPGFKIHWVSQKPVFSPDGKFAYMRGTDELTLPGPNGTPMTLHLRGISLWRFDPDGQWRCIVDISNEEPLPAPKS
;
A
#
# COMPACT_ATOMS: atom_id res chain seq x y z
N MET A 1 -55.19 -53.87 -19.15
CA MET A 1 -55.35 -52.48 -18.69
C MET A 1 -53.94 -51.99 -18.28
N PHE A 2 -53.18 -51.41 -19.24
CA PHE A 2 -51.79 -51.02 -19.06
C PHE A 2 -51.75 -49.53 -18.72
N ILE A 3 -51.24 -49.20 -17.52
CA ILE A 3 -51.05 -47.81 -17.07
C ILE A 3 -49.63 -47.37 -17.46
N LEU A 4 -49.52 -46.49 -18.48
CA LEU A 4 -48.28 -45.85 -18.85
C LEU A 4 -47.94 -44.73 -17.85
N ARG A 5 -46.93 -44.92 -16.99
CA ARG A 5 -46.35 -43.87 -16.18
C ARG A 5 -45.43 -43.00 -17.04
N ARG A 6 -45.83 -41.75 -17.28
CA ARG A 6 -44.97 -40.73 -17.90
C ARG A 6 -44.00 -40.23 -16.84
N LEU A 7 -42.68 -40.50 -17.01
CA LEU A 7 -41.62 -39.84 -16.28
C LEU A 7 -41.43 -38.44 -16.89
N ALA A 8 -41.72 -37.40 -16.12
CA ALA A 8 -41.38 -36.03 -16.46
C ALA A 8 -39.92 -35.78 -16.05
N LEU A 9 -39.02 -35.64 -17.01
CA LEU A 9 -37.65 -35.23 -16.79
C LEU A 9 -37.64 -33.73 -16.53
N MET A 10 -37.43 -33.31 -15.27
CA MET A 10 -37.21 -31.92 -14.91
C MET A 10 -35.76 -31.56 -15.27
N ALA A 11 -35.56 -30.82 -16.36
CA ALA A 11 -34.27 -30.21 -16.70
C ALA A 11 -34.03 -29.00 -15.79
N LEU A 12 -33.10 -29.12 -14.84
CA LEU A 12 -32.60 -27.95 -14.08
C LEU A 12 -31.73 -27.08 -15.02
N PRO A 13 -32.00 -25.79 -15.16
CA PRO A 13 -31.10 -24.89 -15.85
C PRO A 13 -29.83 -24.71 -15.05
N PHE A 14 -28.69 -25.15 -15.57
CA PHE A 14 -27.36 -24.80 -15.09
C PHE A 14 -27.12 -23.33 -15.44
N PHE A 15 -27.28 -22.44 -14.49
CA PHE A 15 -26.78 -21.08 -14.57
C PHE A 15 -25.23 -21.13 -14.48
N VAL A 16 -24.57 -21.10 -15.62
CA VAL A 16 -23.13 -20.88 -15.69
C VAL A 16 -22.91 -19.40 -15.36
N PHE A 17 -22.54 -19.08 -14.12
CA PHE A 17 -21.99 -17.78 -13.80
C PHE A 17 -20.67 -17.65 -14.55
N SER A 18 -20.72 -17.01 -15.72
CA SER A 18 -19.52 -16.55 -16.40
C SER A 18 -18.90 -15.48 -15.52
N CYS A 19 -17.87 -15.84 -14.76
CA CYS A 19 -17.02 -14.88 -14.08
C CYS A 19 -16.30 -14.11 -15.17
N SER A 20 -16.80 -12.92 -15.52
CA SER A 20 -16.13 -12.00 -16.44
C SER A 20 -14.80 -11.61 -15.78
N GLN A 21 -13.75 -12.30 -16.18
CA GLN A 21 -12.39 -11.96 -15.81
C GLN A 21 -12.11 -10.61 -16.46
N ARG A 22 -12.04 -9.55 -15.66
CA ARG A 22 -11.69 -8.21 -16.12
C ARG A 22 -10.30 -8.31 -16.75
N ASP A 23 -10.14 -7.95 -18.01
CA ASP A 23 -8.83 -7.83 -18.63
C ASP A 23 -8.03 -6.80 -17.83
N PHE A 24 -7.00 -7.27 -17.11
CA PHE A 24 -6.19 -6.46 -16.25
C PHE A 24 -5.14 -5.72 -17.09
N ASP A 25 -5.37 -4.41 -17.30
CA ASP A 25 -4.40 -3.52 -17.95
C ASP A 25 -3.37 -3.03 -16.93
N SER A 26 -2.26 -3.74 -16.82
CA SER A 26 -1.16 -3.42 -15.90
C SER A 26 -0.52 -2.05 -16.15
N VAL A 27 -0.57 -1.54 -17.39
CA VAL A 27 0.00 -0.22 -17.72
C VAL A 27 -0.91 0.89 -17.21
N ALA A 28 -2.22 0.77 -17.44
CA ALA A 28 -3.18 1.76 -16.95
C ALA A 28 -3.28 1.74 -15.42
N GLU A 29 -3.37 0.56 -14.81
CA GLU A 29 -3.39 0.43 -13.35
C GLU A 29 -2.07 0.88 -12.71
N GLY A 30 -0.93 0.62 -13.35
CA GLY A 30 0.37 1.09 -12.87
C GLY A 30 0.46 2.62 -12.80
N LYS A 31 -0.06 3.30 -13.80
CA LYS A 31 -0.14 4.77 -13.78
C LYS A 31 -1.06 5.31 -12.67
N LYS A 32 -2.17 4.63 -12.40
CA LYS A 32 -3.10 4.99 -11.32
C LYS A 32 -2.45 4.82 -9.95
N LEU A 33 -1.80 3.67 -9.73
CA LEU A 33 -1.16 3.37 -8.47
C LEU A 33 0.01 4.32 -8.19
N LEU A 34 0.87 4.61 -9.18
CA LEU A 34 1.94 5.60 -9.04
C LEU A 34 1.43 7.00 -8.70
N ARG A 35 0.34 7.46 -9.35
CA ARG A 35 -0.26 8.75 -8.99
C ARG A 35 -0.78 8.76 -7.57
N ARG A 36 -1.48 7.69 -7.16
CA ARG A 36 -2.00 7.55 -5.81
C ARG A 36 -0.89 7.60 -4.75
N ASP A 37 0.22 6.93 -5.02
CA ASP A 37 1.39 6.91 -4.14
C ASP A 37 2.07 8.29 -4.07
N ALA A 38 2.24 8.96 -5.21
CA ALA A 38 2.79 10.32 -5.25
C ALA A 38 1.90 11.33 -4.50
N GLU A 39 0.57 11.26 -4.66
CA GLU A 39 -0.39 12.07 -3.90
C GLU A 39 -0.25 11.81 -2.39
N TRP A 40 0.01 10.57 -2.01
CA TRP A 40 0.25 10.20 -0.61
C TRP A 40 1.55 10.81 -0.08
N ALA A 41 2.65 10.73 -0.84
CA ALA A 41 3.93 11.35 -0.49
C ALA A 41 3.80 12.86 -0.30
N ASP A 42 3.07 13.55 -1.20
CA ASP A 42 2.82 14.99 -1.11
C ASP A 42 2.01 15.34 0.15
N LEU A 43 0.97 14.54 0.48
CA LEU A 43 0.17 14.73 1.69
C LEU A 43 1.00 14.53 2.97
N ALA A 44 1.84 13.50 3.00
CA ALA A 44 2.73 13.22 4.13
C ALA A 44 3.77 14.34 4.30
N THR A 45 4.35 14.83 3.19
CA THR A 45 5.27 15.99 3.20
C THR A 45 4.59 17.25 3.69
N ALA A 46 3.33 17.48 3.30
CA ALA A 46 2.55 18.64 3.77
C ALA A 46 2.18 18.55 5.26
N GLY A 47 2.00 17.33 5.80
CA GLY A 47 1.79 17.07 7.22
C GLY A 47 0.52 17.65 7.82
N LYS A 48 -0.52 17.93 7.02
CA LYS A 48 -1.69 18.71 7.48
C LYS A 48 -2.94 17.89 7.78
N ASP A 49 -3.10 16.71 7.18
CA ASP A 49 -4.31 15.90 7.26
C ASP A 49 -3.95 14.46 7.59
N VAL A 50 -3.83 14.17 8.89
CA VAL A 50 -3.50 12.84 9.41
C VAL A 50 -4.48 11.78 8.90
N GLU A 51 -5.79 12.07 8.92
CA GLU A 51 -6.80 11.09 8.51
C GLU A 51 -6.70 10.76 7.02
N LYS A 52 -6.42 11.76 6.20
CA LYS A 52 -6.19 11.54 4.78
C LYS A 52 -4.92 10.73 4.53
N ILE A 53 -3.82 11.06 5.19
CA ILE A 53 -2.55 10.31 5.11
C ILE A 53 -2.78 8.84 5.51
N VAL A 54 -3.43 8.61 6.64
CA VAL A 54 -3.70 7.26 7.16
C VAL A 54 -4.68 6.46 6.30
N SER A 55 -5.52 7.12 5.51
CA SER A 55 -6.48 6.47 4.62
C SER A 55 -5.86 5.64 3.48
N TYR A 56 -4.58 5.84 3.21
CA TYR A 56 -3.84 5.06 2.19
C TYR A 56 -3.47 3.66 2.66
N TRP A 57 -3.35 3.44 3.99
CA TRP A 57 -3.18 2.09 4.54
C TRP A 57 -4.53 1.38 4.67
N SER A 58 -4.50 0.06 4.54
CA SER A 58 -5.63 -0.80 4.90
C SER A 58 -5.78 -0.89 6.43
N ASP A 59 -6.93 -1.39 6.90
CA ASP A 59 -7.19 -1.52 8.34
C ASP A 59 -6.27 -2.54 9.01
N ASP A 60 -5.84 -3.55 8.25
CA ASP A 60 -4.93 -4.64 8.64
C ASP A 60 -3.46 -4.39 8.23
N ALA A 61 -3.10 -3.17 7.89
CA ALA A 61 -1.76 -2.85 7.41
C ALA A 61 -0.68 -3.05 8.47
N VAL A 62 0.53 -3.38 8.00
CA VAL A 62 1.74 -3.50 8.82
C VAL A 62 2.76 -2.47 8.35
N LEU A 63 3.30 -1.69 9.29
CA LEU A 63 4.38 -0.75 9.05
C LEU A 63 5.63 -1.19 9.82
N ILE A 64 6.75 -1.32 9.11
CA ILE A 64 8.07 -1.64 9.66
C ILE A 64 9.01 -0.50 9.29
N PHE A 65 9.41 0.27 10.29
CA PHE A 65 10.21 1.49 10.09
C PHE A 65 11.44 1.49 11.00
N PRO A 66 12.59 2.05 10.57
CA PRO A 66 13.80 2.06 11.38
C PRO A 66 13.57 2.67 12.77
N GLY A 67 14.08 2.01 13.80
CA GLY A 67 13.99 2.49 15.18
C GLY A 67 12.60 2.39 15.82
N GLN A 68 11.62 1.78 15.14
CA GLN A 68 10.28 1.57 15.65
C GLN A 68 9.98 0.08 15.85
N PRO A 69 9.15 -0.30 16.81
CA PRO A 69 8.54 -1.63 16.83
C PRO A 69 7.68 -1.81 15.59
N VAL A 70 7.38 -3.06 15.24
CA VAL A 70 6.39 -3.34 14.19
C VAL A 70 5.04 -2.76 14.60
N LEU A 71 4.45 -1.94 13.72
CA LEU A 71 3.14 -1.33 13.94
C LEU A 71 2.10 -2.13 13.15
N GLU A 72 1.17 -2.73 13.85
CA GLU A 72 0.11 -3.57 13.28
C GLU A 72 -1.24 -2.86 13.37
N GLY A 73 -1.89 -2.75 12.22
CA GLY A 73 -3.21 -2.15 12.06
C GLY A 73 -3.21 -0.62 11.99
N LYS A 74 -4.22 -0.10 11.31
CA LYS A 74 -4.37 1.34 11.04
C LYS A 74 -4.37 2.21 12.29
N ALA A 75 -4.86 1.71 13.42
CA ALA A 75 -4.90 2.47 14.67
C ALA A 75 -3.49 2.76 15.22
N ALA A 76 -2.59 1.74 15.21
CA ALA A 76 -1.19 1.91 15.63
C ALA A 76 -0.45 2.83 14.66
N ILE A 77 -0.67 2.67 13.36
CA ILE A 77 -0.08 3.52 12.32
C ILE A 77 -0.54 4.98 12.48
N ARG A 78 -1.83 5.21 12.75
CA ARG A 78 -2.37 6.55 13.03
C ARG A 78 -1.68 7.22 14.20
N ALA A 79 -1.51 6.50 15.30
CA ALA A 79 -0.83 7.03 16.48
C ALA A 79 0.61 7.43 16.15
N TYR A 80 1.33 6.60 15.40
CA TYR A 80 2.69 6.88 14.95
C TYR A 80 2.76 8.10 14.03
N VAL A 81 1.91 8.17 13.00
CA VAL A 81 1.86 9.32 12.05
C VAL A 81 1.56 10.61 12.79
N THR A 82 0.59 10.59 13.72
CA THR A 82 0.25 11.75 14.54
C THR A 82 1.42 12.22 15.38
N ALA A 83 2.12 11.31 16.05
CA ALA A 83 3.29 11.64 16.86
C ALA A 83 4.43 12.20 16.00
N SER A 84 4.69 11.60 14.84
CA SER A 84 5.72 12.02 13.90
C SER A 84 5.47 13.46 13.40
N LEU A 85 4.25 13.75 12.93
CA LEU A 85 3.89 15.07 12.43
C LEU A 85 3.89 16.16 13.51
N ASN A 86 3.70 15.80 14.77
CA ASN A 86 3.83 16.71 15.92
C ASN A 86 5.28 16.90 16.37
N THR A 87 6.24 16.15 15.83
CA THR A 87 7.65 16.27 16.15
C THR A 87 8.24 17.49 15.42
N PRO A 88 8.77 18.50 16.12
CA PRO A 88 9.35 19.68 15.47
C PRO A 88 10.46 19.30 14.49
N GLY A 89 10.37 19.79 13.26
CA GLY A 89 11.37 19.53 12.22
C GLY A 89 11.24 18.17 11.52
N PHE A 90 10.25 17.35 11.88
CA PHE A 90 9.93 16.12 11.14
C PHE A 90 9.53 16.45 9.70
N LYS A 91 10.15 15.74 8.76
CA LYS A 91 9.75 15.74 7.34
C LYS A 91 9.94 14.34 6.78
N ILE A 92 9.05 13.95 5.90
CA ILE A 92 9.16 12.71 5.14
C ILE A 92 8.73 12.96 3.70
N HIS A 93 9.46 12.37 2.78
CA HIS A 93 9.10 12.33 1.37
C HIS A 93 9.64 11.04 0.77
N TRP A 94 8.96 10.49 -0.23
CA TRP A 94 9.43 9.31 -0.94
C TRP A 94 9.11 9.38 -2.43
N VAL A 95 9.84 8.58 -3.19
CA VAL A 95 9.63 8.39 -4.62
C VAL A 95 9.62 6.90 -4.93
N SER A 96 8.52 6.41 -5.44
CA SER A 96 8.34 5.01 -5.81
C SER A 96 8.68 4.73 -7.28
N GLN A 97 9.20 3.53 -7.52
CA GLN A 97 9.41 2.98 -8.85
C GLN A 97 8.11 2.38 -9.38
N LYS A 98 8.11 2.00 -10.67
CA LYS A 98 6.96 1.35 -11.31
C LYS A 98 6.51 0.11 -10.52
N PRO A 99 5.19 -0.05 -10.29
CA PRO A 99 4.66 -1.21 -9.60
C PRO A 99 4.85 -2.49 -10.41
N VAL A 100 5.05 -3.58 -9.67
CA VAL A 100 5.04 -4.95 -10.18
C VAL A 100 3.80 -5.64 -9.63
N PHE A 101 2.95 -6.13 -10.52
CA PHE A 101 1.65 -6.71 -10.17
C PHE A 101 1.71 -8.23 -10.05
N SER A 102 0.85 -8.79 -9.20
CA SER A 102 0.53 -10.21 -9.21
C SER A 102 -0.18 -10.59 -10.51
N PRO A 103 -0.13 -11.88 -10.95
CA PRO A 103 -0.75 -12.31 -12.18
C PRO A 103 -2.26 -12.05 -12.27
N ASP A 104 -2.95 -12.04 -11.13
CA ASP A 104 -4.39 -11.75 -11.02
C ASP A 104 -4.73 -10.26 -10.87
N GLY A 105 -3.71 -9.38 -10.84
CA GLY A 105 -3.87 -7.95 -10.69
C GLY A 105 -4.41 -7.46 -9.35
N LYS A 106 -4.46 -8.31 -8.32
CA LYS A 106 -5.03 -7.96 -7.01
C LYS A 106 -4.01 -7.38 -6.04
N PHE A 107 -2.73 -7.65 -6.27
CA PHE A 107 -1.62 -7.15 -5.48
C PHE A 107 -0.60 -6.48 -6.37
N ALA A 108 0.12 -5.53 -5.79
CA ALA A 108 1.27 -4.91 -6.40
C ALA A 108 2.29 -4.56 -5.34
N TYR A 109 3.57 -4.59 -5.70
CA TYR A 109 4.59 -3.97 -4.85
C TYR A 109 5.30 -2.86 -5.62
N MET A 110 5.76 -1.87 -4.87
CA MET A 110 6.66 -0.83 -5.37
C MET A 110 7.90 -0.78 -4.50
N ARG A 111 9.03 -0.53 -5.12
CA ARG A 111 10.28 -0.17 -4.44
C ARG A 111 10.40 1.34 -4.47
N GLY A 112 10.96 1.92 -3.43
CA GLY A 112 11.15 3.36 -3.35
C GLY A 112 12.40 3.74 -2.58
N THR A 113 12.66 5.03 -2.59
CA THR A 113 13.65 5.69 -1.73
C THR A 113 12.94 6.79 -0.96
N ASP A 114 13.27 6.91 0.33
CA ASP A 114 12.65 7.87 1.21
C ASP A 114 13.71 8.80 1.81
N GLU A 115 13.34 10.05 2.02
CA GLU A 115 14.10 11.01 2.80
C GLU A 115 13.31 11.32 4.08
N LEU A 116 13.90 10.98 5.21
CA LEU A 116 13.33 11.22 6.53
C LEU A 116 14.19 12.21 7.29
N THR A 117 13.66 13.40 7.60
CA THR A 117 14.31 14.36 8.46
C THR A 117 13.72 14.33 9.87
N LEU A 118 14.60 14.19 10.85
CA LEU A 118 14.28 14.14 12.28
C LEU A 118 15.12 15.18 13.02
N PRO A 119 14.71 15.62 14.23
CA PRO A 119 15.58 16.36 15.12
C PRO A 119 16.73 15.45 15.56
N GLY A 120 17.95 15.82 15.22
CA GLY A 120 19.15 15.16 15.67
C GLY A 120 19.65 15.69 17.01
N PRO A 121 20.86 15.29 17.44
CA PRO A 121 21.49 15.81 18.65
C PRO A 121 21.53 17.35 18.66
N ASN A 122 21.22 17.94 19.81
CA ASN A 122 21.18 19.39 20.01
C ASN A 122 20.19 20.17 19.10
N GLY A 123 19.16 19.48 18.58
CA GLY A 123 18.14 20.08 17.72
C GLY A 123 18.58 20.33 16.26
N THR A 124 19.79 19.94 15.89
CA THR A 124 20.25 20.02 14.49
C THR A 124 19.46 19.02 13.63
N PRO A 125 18.87 19.42 12.50
CA PRO A 125 18.18 18.48 11.63
C PRO A 125 19.11 17.37 11.13
N MET A 126 18.65 16.12 11.18
CA MET A 126 19.32 14.94 10.66
C MET A 126 18.45 14.29 9.59
N THR A 127 18.98 14.13 8.38
CA THR A 127 18.25 13.46 7.30
C THR A 127 18.81 12.05 7.11
N LEU A 128 17.92 11.07 7.13
CA LEU A 128 18.18 9.68 6.81
C LEU A 128 17.71 9.39 5.40
N HIS A 129 18.53 8.70 4.62
CA HIS A 129 18.15 8.14 3.34
C HIS A 129 17.76 6.69 3.53
N LEU A 130 16.54 6.37 3.13
CA LEU A 130 15.96 5.05 3.31
C LEU A 130 15.63 4.45 1.94
N ARG A 131 15.52 3.14 1.93
CA ARG A 131 14.98 2.36 0.82
C ARG A 131 13.87 1.48 1.35
N GLY A 132 12.80 1.34 0.57
CA GLY A 132 11.63 0.63 1.05
C GLY A 132 10.93 -0.20 -0.02
N ILE A 133 9.99 -0.98 0.48
CA ILE A 133 9.02 -1.72 -0.32
C ILE A 133 7.65 -1.47 0.29
N SER A 134 6.72 -1.02 -0.55
CA SER A 134 5.30 -0.98 -0.21
C SER A 134 4.55 -2.08 -0.98
N LEU A 135 3.74 -2.87 -0.27
CA LEU A 135 2.85 -3.87 -0.85
C LEU A 135 1.42 -3.33 -0.82
N TRP A 136 0.77 -3.35 -1.96
CA TRP A 136 -0.56 -2.80 -2.18
C TRP A 136 -1.55 -3.89 -2.54
N ARG A 137 -2.77 -3.78 -2.02
CA ARG A 137 -3.90 -4.64 -2.35
C ARG A 137 -5.00 -3.82 -3.02
N PHE A 138 -5.57 -4.36 -4.09
CA PHE A 138 -6.77 -3.81 -4.70
C PHE A 138 -7.99 -4.33 -3.96
N ASP A 139 -8.63 -3.45 -3.19
CA ASP A 139 -9.76 -3.79 -2.34
C ASP A 139 -11.09 -3.86 -3.14
N PRO A 140 -12.11 -4.54 -2.62
CA PRO A 140 -13.41 -4.71 -3.31
C PRO A 140 -14.13 -3.41 -3.66
N ASP A 141 -13.81 -2.30 -2.98
CA ASP A 141 -14.34 -0.97 -3.26
C ASP A 141 -13.63 -0.25 -4.41
N GLY A 142 -12.70 -0.93 -5.10
CA GLY A 142 -11.97 -0.41 -6.24
C GLY A 142 -10.79 0.50 -5.88
N GLN A 143 -10.34 0.49 -4.62
CA GLN A 143 -9.20 1.30 -4.17
C GLN A 143 -7.97 0.44 -3.91
N TRP A 144 -6.80 0.97 -4.31
CA TRP A 144 -5.53 0.43 -3.88
C TRP A 144 -5.21 0.91 -2.46
N ARG A 145 -4.88 -0.01 -1.54
CA ARG A 145 -4.40 0.30 -0.19
C ARG A 145 -3.09 -0.39 0.10
N CYS A 146 -2.19 0.34 0.76
CA CYS A 146 -0.96 -0.24 1.26
C CYS A 146 -1.28 -1.19 2.43
N ILE A 147 -0.83 -2.44 2.33
CA ILE A 147 -1.02 -3.47 3.36
C ILE A 147 0.25 -3.78 4.11
N VAL A 148 1.42 -3.55 3.49
CA VAL A 148 2.72 -3.66 4.15
C VAL A 148 3.60 -2.53 3.63
N ASP A 149 4.22 -1.82 4.56
CA ASP A 149 5.14 -0.74 4.28
C ASP A 149 6.42 -0.97 5.08
N ILE A 150 7.53 -1.18 4.39
CA ILE A 150 8.82 -1.52 4.99
C ILE A 150 9.87 -0.57 4.48
N SER A 151 10.56 0.11 5.38
CA SER A 151 11.73 0.91 5.04
C SER A 151 12.91 0.57 5.95
N ASN A 152 14.09 0.67 5.41
CA ASN A 152 15.34 0.53 6.13
C ASN A 152 16.39 1.52 5.62
N GLU A 153 17.36 1.86 6.46
CA GLU A 153 18.42 2.78 6.08
C GLU A 153 19.25 2.25 4.90
N GLU A 154 19.61 3.15 4.00
CA GLU A 154 20.58 2.83 2.97
C GLU A 154 21.97 2.69 3.59
N PRO A 155 22.77 1.70 3.17
CA PRO A 155 24.16 1.61 3.58
C PRO A 155 24.91 2.89 3.17
N LEU A 156 25.73 3.42 4.06
CA LEU A 156 26.65 4.50 3.69
C LEU A 156 27.52 4.03 2.52
N PRO A 157 27.84 4.94 1.56
CA PRO A 157 28.80 4.62 0.50
C PRO A 157 30.11 4.12 1.12
N ALA A 158 30.66 3.05 0.55
CA ALA A 158 31.97 2.58 0.96
C ALA A 158 32.99 3.73 0.86
N PRO A 159 33.92 3.89 1.81
CA PRO A 159 34.97 4.90 1.69
C PRO A 159 35.69 4.71 0.36
N LYS A 160 35.84 5.80 -0.40
CA LYS A 160 36.66 5.78 -1.62
C LYS A 160 38.09 5.48 -1.21
N SER A 161 38.62 4.33 -1.62
CA SER A 161 40.00 3.92 -1.44
C SER A 161 40.93 4.79 -2.29
#